data_e7240196c036aaba9d995586b70cb67d
#
_entry.id   e7240196c036aaba9d995586b70cb67d
#
_cell.length_a   1.000
_cell.length_b   1.000
_cell.length_c   1.000
_cell.angle_alpha   90.00
_cell.angle_beta   90.00
_cell.angle_gamma   90.00
#
_symmetry.space_group_name_H-M   'P 1'
#
loop_
_entity.id
_entity.type
_entity.pdbx_description
1 polymer ?
#
loop_
_entity_poly.entity_id
_entity_poly.type
_entity_poly.pdbx_seq_one_letter_code
_entity_poly.pdbx_strand_id
1 'polypeptide(L)'
;MSDPKTLHDKIWESHIVDQQDDGTCLLYIDRHLVHEVTSPQAFESLRDSGRKVRHTEQTLAVADHNVPTTGRSGGIDNEESRIQVESLEKNCADFGIQYYGMDDIRQGICHVVGPEQGFTLPGTTLVCGDSHTATHGAFGSLAFGIGTSEVEHVLATQTMVQVKAKNMLVRVDGELPLGVTAKDMILAIIGEIGTAGGTGCAIEFAGEAIRNLSMEGRMTVCNMTIEGGARAGLIAPDETTFEFLKGRTMSPKGAAWEAAVTYWSTLKTDDGASYDSEVILNVADIVPQVTWGTSPEDVLPITGNVPDPAQEEDENRRTKMIRSLEYMGLEAGTPLTEIKINRMFIGSCTNSRLEDLRAAAEVAKGRKVADTVNALVVPGSGLIKELAEQEGLDKVFTDAGFEWREAGCSMCLAMNADKLAPGERSASTSNRNFEGRQGPGGRTHLVSPAMAAAAAIAGHLVDIRDID
;
A
#
# COMPACT_ATOMS: atom_id res chain seq x y z
N MET A 1 -34.66 17.45 -7.48
CA MET A 1 -33.80 16.37 -6.92
C MET A 1 -32.40 16.74 -7.34
N SER A 2 -31.42 16.70 -6.44
CA SER A 2 -30.00 16.87 -6.81
C SER A 2 -29.58 15.72 -7.73
N ASP A 3 -28.68 15.97 -8.67
CA ASP A 3 -28.14 14.92 -9.52
C ASP A 3 -27.47 13.83 -8.66
N PRO A 4 -27.60 12.54 -9.03
CA PRO A 4 -26.94 11.45 -8.33
C PRO A 4 -25.41 11.62 -8.33
N LYS A 5 -24.76 11.35 -7.20
CA LYS A 5 -23.33 11.58 -6.98
C LYS A 5 -22.59 10.30 -6.65
N THR A 6 -21.36 10.17 -7.16
CA THR A 6 -20.44 9.11 -6.73
C THR A 6 -19.92 9.39 -5.31
N LEU A 7 -19.32 8.38 -4.67
CA LEU A 7 -18.64 8.56 -3.39
C LEU A 7 -17.56 9.66 -3.48
N HIS A 8 -16.77 9.64 -4.56
CA HIS A 8 -15.75 10.67 -4.81
C HIS A 8 -16.37 12.07 -4.90
N ASP A 9 -17.48 12.23 -5.67
CA ASP A 9 -18.16 13.53 -5.77
C ASP A 9 -18.60 14.06 -4.43
N LYS A 10 -19.20 13.21 -3.58
CA LYS A 10 -19.70 13.60 -2.26
C LYS A 10 -18.55 14.11 -1.35
N ILE A 11 -17.44 13.38 -1.32
CA ILE A 11 -16.29 13.78 -0.49
C ILE A 11 -15.65 15.04 -1.07
N TRP A 12 -15.40 15.08 -2.37
CA TRP A 12 -14.81 16.24 -3.03
C TRP A 12 -15.59 17.52 -2.76
N GLU A 13 -16.88 17.52 -3.04
CA GLU A 13 -17.73 18.70 -2.92
C GLU A 13 -17.87 19.21 -1.49
N SER A 14 -17.85 18.31 -0.50
CA SER A 14 -17.92 18.69 0.90
C SER A 14 -16.62 19.36 1.42
N HIS A 15 -15.52 19.26 0.66
CA HIS A 15 -14.21 19.82 1.04
C HIS A 15 -13.78 21.02 0.19
N ILE A 16 -14.58 21.47 -0.77
CA ILE A 16 -14.28 22.67 -1.58
C ILE A 16 -14.39 23.90 -0.68
N VAL A 17 -13.26 24.62 -0.53
CA VAL A 17 -13.20 25.92 0.15
C VAL A 17 -13.47 27.05 -0.84
N ASP A 18 -12.90 26.93 -2.05
CA ASP A 18 -13.06 27.89 -3.15
C ASP A 18 -12.90 27.16 -4.49
N GLN A 19 -13.58 27.64 -5.51
CA GLN A 19 -13.49 27.10 -6.88
C GLN A 19 -13.31 28.23 -7.88
N GLN A 20 -12.31 28.11 -8.75
CA GLN A 20 -12.03 29.06 -9.81
C GLN A 20 -12.80 28.72 -11.09
N ASP A 21 -12.90 29.69 -12.00
CA ASP A 21 -13.63 29.56 -13.27
C ASP A 21 -13.05 28.48 -14.20
N ASP A 22 -11.75 28.15 -14.04
CA ASP A 22 -11.08 27.09 -14.82
C ASP A 22 -11.28 25.68 -14.25
N GLY A 23 -12.07 25.55 -13.18
CA GLY A 23 -12.34 24.29 -12.49
C GLY A 23 -11.31 23.91 -11.41
N THR A 24 -10.27 24.71 -11.22
CA THR A 24 -9.33 24.54 -10.11
C THR A 24 -10.02 24.80 -8.77
N CYS A 25 -9.83 23.92 -7.80
CA CYS A 25 -10.42 24.02 -6.48
C CYS A 25 -9.34 24.17 -5.39
N LEU A 26 -9.62 25.01 -4.40
CA LEU A 26 -8.94 24.98 -3.12
C LEU A 26 -9.66 23.98 -2.24
N LEU A 27 -9.02 22.83 -1.96
CA LEU A 27 -9.58 21.72 -1.21
C LEU A 27 -9.10 21.77 0.24
N TYR A 28 -10.00 21.63 1.21
CA TYR A 28 -9.65 21.46 2.62
C TYR A 28 -9.08 20.06 2.85
N ILE A 29 -8.04 19.94 3.68
CA ILE A 29 -7.38 18.69 4.01
C ILE A 29 -7.60 18.39 5.50
N ASP A 30 -8.32 17.31 5.82
CA ASP A 30 -8.64 16.94 7.20
C ASP A 30 -7.49 16.29 7.94
N ARG A 31 -6.67 15.49 7.24
CA ARG A 31 -5.61 14.68 7.84
C ARG A 31 -4.33 14.75 7.04
N HIS A 32 -3.22 14.87 7.75
CA HIS A 32 -1.90 14.89 7.17
C HIS A 32 -0.99 13.88 7.87
N LEU A 33 -0.56 12.84 7.16
CA LEU A 33 0.50 11.93 7.61
C LEU A 33 1.85 12.44 7.13
N VAL A 34 2.83 12.47 8.02
CA VAL A 34 4.16 13.00 7.76
C VAL A 34 5.21 11.97 8.11
N HIS A 35 6.21 11.79 7.27
CA HIS A 35 7.36 10.92 7.51
C HIS A 35 8.69 11.63 7.18
N GLU A 36 9.81 11.00 7.49
CA GLU A 36 11.13 11.62 7.48
C GLU A 36 11.65 11.97 6.08
N VAL A 37 11.18 11.31 5.01
CA VAL A 37 11.77 11.46 3.67
C VAL A 37 11.35 12.77 2.98
N THR A 38 10.07 13.15 3.07
CA THR A 38 9.50 14.29 2.31
C THR A 38 9.24 15.53 3.16
N SER A 39 9.55 15.50 4.45
CA SER A 39 9.21 16.58 5.38
C SER A 39 10.33 17.55 5.73
N PRO A 40 11.64 17.23 5.66
CA PRO A 40 12.70 18.12 6.16
C PRO A 40 12.65 19.52 5.56
N GLN A 41 12.59 19.64 4.22
CA GLN A 41 12.55 20.90 3.51
C GLN A 41 11.24 21.68 3.76
N ALA A 42 10.12 20.97 3.93
CA ALA A 42 8.83 21.58 4.26
C ALA A 42 8.87 22.29 5.62
N PHE A 43 9.44 21.64 6.64
CA PHE A 43 9.61 22.24 7.96
C PHE A 43 10.66 23.39 7.99
N GLU A 44 11.74 23.25 7.22
CA GLU A 44 12.72 24.32 7.05
C GLU A 44 12.07 25.59 6.48
N SER A 45 11.31 25.45 5.40
CA SER A 45 10.59 26.54 4.76
C SER A 45 9.55 27.19 5.69
N LEU A 46 8.81 26.40 6.49
CA LEU A 46 7.92 26.95 7.52
C LEU A 46 8.68 27.80 8.53
N ARG A 47 9.84 27.33 8.99
CA ARG A 47 10.68 28.02 9.97
C ARG A 47 11.24 29.34 9.40
N ASP A 48 11.76 29.32 8.18
CA ASP A 48 12.32 30.47 7.49
C ASP A 48 11.25 31.54 7.19
N SER A 49 10.04 31.12 6.87
CA SER A 49 8.91 32.03 6.65
C SER A 49 8.21 32.46 7.94
N GLY A 50 8.63 31.99 9.11
CA GLY A 50 8.01 32.26 10.41
C GLY A 50 6.59 31.74 10.55
N ARG A 51 6.21 30.74 9.75
CA ARG A 51 4.90 30.11 9.78
C ARG A 51 4.84 28.98 10.80
N LYS A 52 3.64 28.73 11.31
CA LYS A 52 3.34 27.61 12.22
C LYS A 52 2.55 26.54 11.48
N VAL A 53 2.57 25.32 12.00
CA VAL A 53 1.62 24.29 11.61
C VAL A 53 0.24 24.73 12.08
N ARG A 54 -0.74 24.71 11.16
CA ARG A 54 -2.08 25.23 11.41
C ARG A 54 -2.88 24.38 12.38
N HIS A 55 -2.89 23.06 12.15
CA HIS A 55 -3.65 22.08 12.93
C HIS A 55 -2.78 20.88 13.30
N THR A 56 -2.08 20.98 14.42
CA THR A 56 -1.17 19.91 14.89
C THR A 56 -1.94 18.63 15.26
N GLU A 57 -3.18 18.77 15.73
CA GLU A 57 -4.06 17.65 16.06
C GLU A 57 -4.58 16.87 14.84
N GLN A 58 -4.47 17.45 13.65
CA GLN A 58 -4.82 16.83 12.36
C GLN A 58 -3.59 16.32 11.62
N THR A 59 -2.42 16.40 12.24
CA THR A 59 -1.15 15.95 11.68
C THR A 59 -0.55 14.87 12.57
N LEU A 60 -0.16 13.74 11.97
CA LEU A 60 0.50 12.63 12.65
C LEU A 60 1.80 12.30 11.92
N ALA A 61 2.91 12.28 12.67
CA ALA A 61 4.22 11.96 12.12
C ALA A 61 4.71 10.59 12.60
N VAL A 62 5.39 9.87 11.71
CA VAL A 62 5.91 8.52 11.96
C VAL A 62 7.29 8.38 11.32
N ALA A 63 8.25 7.77 12.02
CA ALA A 63 9.50 7.30 11.40
C ALA A 63 9.22 5.97 10.70
N ASP A 64 9.47 5.90 9.39
CA ASP A 64 8.91 4.87 8.53
C ASP A 64 9.97 4.21 7.60
N HIS A 65 10.58 4.99 6.71
CA HIS A 65 11.38 4.50 5.58
C HIS A 65 12.83 4.19 5.93
N ASN A 66 13.44 5.03 6.76
CA ASN A 66 14.87 5.01 7.07
C ASN A 66 15.20 4.26 8.37
N VAL A 67 14.22 3.64 8.99
CA VAL A 67 14.41 2.91 10.25
C VAL A 67 14.99 1.52 9.98
N PRO A 68 15.98 1.07 10.79
CA PRO A 68 16.51 -0.28 10.69
C PRO A 68 15.50 -1.31 11.18
N THR A 69 15.49 -2.48 10.56
CA THR A 69 14.65 -3.63 10.96
C THR A 69 15.42 -4.63 11.83
N THR A 70 16.72 -4.39 12.05
CA THR A 70 17.58 -5.15 12.95
C THR A 70 18.46 -4.19 13.75
N GLY A 71 18.90 -4.63 14.95
CA GLY A 71 19.91 -3.92 15.72
C GLY A 71 19.52 -2.51 16.19
N ARG A 72 18.22 -2.20 16.35
CA ARG A 72 17.71 -0.85 16.69
C ARG A 72 18.35 -0.22 17.91
N SER A 73 18.76 -1.02 18.89
CA SER A 73 19.46 -0.52 20.10
C SER A 73 20.81 0.15 19.80
N GLY A 74 21.40 -0.10 18.63
CA GLY A 74 22.61 0.57 18.14
C GLY A 74 22.34 1.90 17.41
N GLY A 75 21.07 2.25 17.18
CA GLY A 75 20.68 3.42 16.38
C GLY A 75 20.67 3.16 14.88
N ILE A 76 20.84 4.21 14.09
CA ILE A 76 20.84 4.17 12.63
C ILE A 76 22.26 4.38 12.11
N ASP A 77 22.86 3.36 11.52
CA ASP A 77 24.26 3.39 11.04
C ASP A 77 24.45 4.30 9.82
N ASN A 78 23.47 4.34 8.91
CA ASN A 78 23.53 5.21 7.75
C ASN A 78 23.30 6.66 8.17
N GLU A 79 24.29 7.53 7.90
CA GLU A 79 24.28 8.93 8.35
C GLU A 79 23.12 9.73 7.75
N GLU A 80 22.81 9.55 6.47
CA GLU A 80 21.73 10.26 5.80
C GLU A 80 20.36 9.85 6.39
N SER A 81 20.13 8.57 6.55
CA SER A 81 18.92 8.02 7.18
C SER A 81 18.75 8.52 8.62
N ARG A 82 19.85 8.55 9.39
CA ARG A 82 19.84 9.06 10.76
C ARG A 82 19.47 10.54 10.82
N ILE A 83 20.10 11.37 9.97
CA ILE A 83 19.81 12.81 9.90
C ILE A 83 18.34 13.05 9.58
N GLN A 84 17.74 12.30 8.65
CA GLN A 84 16.34 12.45 8.28
C GLN A 84 15.40 12.11 9.44
N VAL A 85 15.62 10.99 10.14
CA VAL A 85 14.81 10.58 11.29
C VAL A 85 14.95 11.56 12.46
N GLU A 86 16.18 11.97 12.82
CA GLU A 86 16.45 12.96 13.88
C GLU A 86 15.84 14.33 13.53
N SER A 87 15.87 14.71 12.24
CA SER A 87 15.25 15.96 11.77
C SER A 87 13.74 15.94 11.91
N LEU A 88 13.08 14.79 11.59
CA LEU A 88 11.64 14.64 11.79
C LEU A 88 11.28 14.75 13.27
N GLU A 89 11.98 14.05 14.15
CA GLU A 89 11.76 14.10 15.60
C GLU A 89 11.88 15.53 16.12
N LYS A 90 12.97 16.23 15.76
CA LYS A 90 13.19 17.62 16.14
C LYS A 90 12.08 18.54 15.60
N ASN A 91 11.70 18.38 14.34
CA ASN A 91 10.64 19.19 13.74
C ASN A 91 9.30 18.97 14.44
N CYS A 92 8.94 17.73 14.76
CA CYS A 92 7.71 17.42 15.49
C CYS A 92 7.71 18.07 16.87
N ALA A 93 8.83 18.03 17.59
CA ALA A 93 8.96 18.70 18.89
C ALA A 93 8.84 20.22 18.76
N ASP A 94 9.52 20.84 17.79
CA ASP A 94 9.51 22.30 17.56
C ASP A 94 8.10 22.82 17.20
N PHE A 95 7.34 22.06 16.41
CA PHE A 95 6.01 22.44 15.90
C PHE A 95 4.83 21.86 16.69
N GLY A 96 5.09 21.01 17.70
CA GLY A 96 4.05 20.42 18.55
C GLY A 96 3.20 19.35 17.85
N ILE A 97 3.79 18.59 16.93
CA ILE A 97 3.15 17.51 16.18
C ILE A 97 3.32 16.19 16.94
N GLN A 98 2.28 15.37 16.98
CA GLN A 98 2.37 14.00 17.52
C GLN A 98 3.28 13.14 16.63
N TYR A 99 4.27 12.50 17.27
CA TYR A 99 5.29 11.70 16.59
C TYR A 99 5.42 10.32 17.21
N TYR A 100 5.50 9.29 16.38
CA TYR A 100 5.84 7.93 16.75
C TYR A 100 7.22 7.58 16.20
N GLY A 101 8.22 7.72 17.06
CA GLY A 101 9.63 7.41 16.77
C GLY A 101 9.97 5.93 17.00
N MET A 102 11.21 5.54 16.75
CA MET A 102 11.66 4.14 16.78
C MET A 102 11.43 3.41 18.11
N ASP A 103 11.39 4.13 19.23
CA ASP A 103 11.17 3.58 20.57
C ASP A 103 9.69 3.52 20.98
N ASP A 104 8.79 4.05 20.17
CA ASP A 104 7.35 3.99 20.43
C ASP A 104 6.77 2.69 19.83
N ILE A 105 6.06 1.92 20.65
CA ILE A 105 5.40 0.68 20.19
C ILE A 105 4.44 0.90 19.01
N ARG A 106 3.93 2.12 18.83
CA ARG A 106 3.05 2.50 17.73
C ARG A 106 3.80 2.86 16.45
N GLN A 107 5.14 2.89 16.49
CA GLN A 107 5.95 3.13 15.30
C GLN A 107 5.71 2.05 14.25
N GLY A 108 5.71 2.44 12.99
CA GLY A 108 5.52 1.54 11.86
C GLY A 108 5.34 2.32 10.56
N ILE A 109 4.89 1.62 9.54
CA ILE A 109 4.60 2.20 8.24
C ILE A 109 3.42 3.18 8.34
N CYS A 110 3.56 4.41 7.87
CA CYS A 110 2.53 5.46 8.01
C CYS A 110 1.14 5.01 7.52
N HIS A 111 1.07 4.25 6.42
CA HIS A 111 -0.19 3.70 5.87
C HIS A 111 -0.72 2.47 6.62
N VAL A 112 0.00 1.98 7.62
CA VAL A 112 -0.47 0.99 8.59
C VAL A 112 -0.89 1.70 9.87
N VAL A 113 -0.05 2.59 10.38
CA VAL A 113 -0.26 3.32 11.64
C VAL A 113 -1.50 4.22 11.58
N GLY A 114 -1.72 4.96 10.48
CA GLY A 114 -2.90 5.82 10.34
C GLY A 114 -4.22 5.08 10.55
N PRO A 115 -4.49 3.99 9.82
CA PRO A 115 -5.63 3.12 10.05
C PRO A 115 -5.67 2.49 11.46
N GLU A 116 -4.55 1.95 11.90
CA GLU A 116 -4.43 1.24 13.18
C GLU A 116 -4.77 2.13 14.37
N GLN A 117 -4.41 3.41 14.33
CA GLN A 117 -4.75 4.38 15.36
C GLN A 117 -6.16 4.96 15.23
N GLY A 118 -6.86 4.73 14.13
CA GLY A 118 -8.14 5.39 13.83
C GLY A 118 -7.95 6.86 13.43
N PHE A 119 -6.77 7.24 12.93
CA PHE A 119 -6.51 8.56 12.36
C PHE A 119 -7.16 8.73 10.99
N THR A 120 -7.24 7.62 10.22
CA THR A 120 -7.98 7.53 8.95
C THR A 120 -9.45 7.32 9.23
N LEU A 121 -10.30 8.22 8.74
CA LEU A 121 -11.76 8.17 8.98
C LEU A 121 -12.54 8.31 7.67
N PRO A 122 -13.72 7.68 7.54
CA PRO A 122 -14.57 7.84 6.37
C PRO A 122 -14.99 9.28 6.12
N GLY A 123 -15.06 9.65 4.83
CA GLY A 123 -15.50 10.96 4.38
C GLY A 123 -14.51 12.09 4.61
N THR A 124 -13.28 11.80 5.00
CA THR A 124 -12.21 12.78 5.17
C THR A 124 -11.33 12.87 3.93
N THR A 125 -10.63 13.98 3.77
CA THR A 125 -9.48 14.12 2.88
C THR A 125 -8.20 13.83 3.66
N LEU A 126 -7.29 13.02 3.11
CA LEU A 126 -6.04 12.65 3.75
C LEU A 126 -4.87 12.74 2.76
N VAL A 127 -3.77 13.38 3.19
CA VAL A 127 -2.57 13.48 2.37
C VAL A 127 -1.32 12.98 3.11
N CYS A 128 -0.33 12.57 2.34
CA CYS A 128 1.00 12.18 2.83
C CYS A 128 2.01 12.39 1.70
N GLY A 129 3.26 12.63 2.04
CA GLY A 129 4.37 12.71 1.08
C GLY A 129 4.77 11.36 0.46
N ASP A 130 3.89 10.36 0.43
CA ASP A 130 4.09 9.04 -0.13
C ASP A 130 2.98 8.70 -1.15
N SER A 131 3.36 8.06 -2.26
CA SER A 131 2.43 7.72 -3.34
C SER A 131 1.36 6.71 -2.95
N HIS A 132 1.62 5.83 -1.96
CA HIS A 132 0.66 4.81 -1.51
C HIS A 132 -0.37 5.32 -0.50
N THR A 133 -0.50 6.63 -0.36
CA THR A 133 -1.54 7.28 0.46
C THR A 133 -2.96 6.85 0.04
N ALA A 134 -3.15 6.42 -1.21
CA ALA A 134 -4.41 5.83 -1.67
C ALA A 134 -4.90 4.65 -0.80
N THR A 135 -4.02 3.99 -0.01
CA THR A 135 -4.39 2.94 0.97
C THR A 135 -5.56 3.36 1.86
N HIS A 136 -5.59 4.62 2.28
CA HIS A 136 -6.60 5.14 3.19
C HIS A 136 -8.00 5.24 2.56
N GLY A 137 -8.09 5.17 1.23
CA GLY A 137 -9.37 5.11 0.52
C GLY A 137 -10.16 3.84 0.79
N ALA A 138 -9.54 2.79 1.34
CA ALA A 138 -10.21 1.60 1.87
C ALA A 138 -11.27 1.90 2.95
N PHE A 139 -11.15 3.07 3.58
CA PHE A 139 -12.07 3.57 4.60
C PHE A 139 -13.12 4.56 4.02
N GLY A 140 -13.14 4.80 2.73
CA GLY A 140 -13.93 5.87 2.15
C GLY A 140 -13.37 7.26 2.48
N SER A 141 -12.06 7.39 2.60
CA SER A 141 -11.33 8.65 2.70
C SER A 141 -10.76 9.02 1.33
N LEU A 142 -10.92 10.25 0.88
CA LEU A 142 -10.27 10.74 -0.33
C LEU A 142 -8.79 11.01 -0.02
N ALA A 143 -7.96 10.01 -0.30
CA ALA A 143 -6.56 9.99 0.11
C ALA A 143 -5.61 9.90 -1.09
N PHE A 144 -4.58 10.76 -1.11
CA PHE A 144 -3.63 10.82 -2.21
C PHE A 144 -2.26 11.36 -1.80
N GLY A 145 -1.22 10.92 -2.53
CA GLY A 145 0.15 11.36 -2.34
C GLY A 145 0.39 12.78 -2.83
N ILE A 146 1.27 13.51 -2.13
CA ILE A 146 1.64 14.90 -2.42
C ILE A 146 3.16 15.08 -2.43
N GLY A 147 3.64 16.12 -3.12
CA GLY A 147 5.04 16.50 -3.15
C GLY A 147 5.49 17.33 -1.95
N THR A 148 6.80 17.48 -1.75
CA THR A 148 7.39 18.19 -0.59
C THR A 148 6.89 19.63 -0.43
N SER A 149 6.75 20.41 -1.52
CA SER A 149 6.21 21.78 -1.48
C SER A 149 4.72 21.81 -1.11
N GLU A 150 3.99 20.76 -1.45
CA GLU A 150 2.59 20.62 -1.06
C GLU A 150 2.48 20.21 0.42
N VAL A 151 3.43 19.42 0.95
CA VAL A 151 3.54 19.11 2.40
C VAL A 151 3.66 20.43 3.20
N GLU A 152 4.56 21.33 2.80
CA GLU A 152 4.68 22.66 3.42
C GLU A 152 3.35 23.43 3.40
N HIS A 153 2.73 23.48 2.20
CA HIS A 153 1.48 24.21 2.01
C HIS A 153 0.37 23.69 2.92
N VAL A 154 0.17 22.37 2.98
CA VAL A 154 -0.86 21.74 3.84
C VAL A 154 -0.55 21.97 5.32
N LEU A 155 0.70 21.82 5.76
CA LEU A 155 1.09 22.12 7.15
C LEU A 155 0.73 23.57 7.54
N ALA A 156 0.97 24.53 6.63
CA ALA A 156 0.72 25.94 6.88
C ALA A 156 -0.75 26.35 6.80
N THR A 157 -1.54 25.75 5.93
CA THR A 157 -2.86 26.27 5.53
C THR A 157 -4.01 25.28 5.76
N GLN A 158 -3.73 24.00 5.86
CA GLN A 158 -4.70 22.90 5.86
C GLN A 158 -5.53 22.84 4.56
N THR A 159 -4.99 23.37 3.47
CA THR A 159 -5.65 23.38 2.16
C THR A 159 -4.68 23.01 1.06
N MET A 160 -5.20 22.66 -0.10
CA MET A 160 -4.42 22.31 -1.28
C MET A 160 -5.16 22.68 -2.56
N VAL A 161 -4.44 23.18 -3.54
CA VAL A 161 -4.99 23.48 -4.87
C VAL A 161 -5.00 22.20 -5.70
N GLN A 162 -6.16 21.78 -6.18
CA GLN A 162 -6.36 20.55 -6.95
C GLN A 162 -7.39 20.73 -8.07
N VAL A 163 -7.28 19.88 -9.08
CA VAL A 163 -8.32 19.68 -10.10
C VAL A 163 -9.01 18.35 -9.80
N LYS A 164 -10.35 18.35 -9.89
CA LYS A 164 -11.14 17.13 -9.64
C LYS A 164 -10.75 16.03 -10.62
N ALA A 165 -10.45 14.85 -10.10
CA ALA A 165 -10.22 13.66 -10.91
C ALA A 165 -11.54 13.17 -11.55
N LYS A 166 -11.43 12.44 -12.65
CA LYS A 166 -12.57 11.71 -13.26
C LYS A 166 -12.96 10.55 -12.36
N ASN A 167 -14.21 10.14 -12.46
CA ASN A 167 -14.75 8.98 -11.74
C ASN A 167 -14.58 7.71 -12.58
N MET A 168 -13.87 6.72 -12.04
CA MET A 168 -13.74 5.39 -12.65
C MET A 168 -14.30 4.33 -11.71
N LEU A 169 -15.15 3.44 -12.22
CA LEU A 169 -15.64 2.29 -11.49
C LEU A 169 -14.80 1.05 -11.87
N VAL A 170 -14.30 0.34 -10.84
CA VAL A 170 -13.83 -1.04 -10.98
C VAL A 170 -14.72 -1.92 -10.13
N ARG A 171 -15.60 -2.69 -10.80
CA ARG A 171 -16.53 -3.60 -10.14
C ARG A 171 -16.03 -5.02 -10.24
N VAL A 172 -15.92 -5.69 -9.08
CA VAL A 172 -15.53 -7.10 -9.00
C VAL A 172 -16.62 -7.88 -8.29
N ASP A 173 -17.25 -8.80 -9.00
CA ASP A 173 -18.32 -9.63 -8.48
C ASP A 173 -17.84 -11.08 -8.28
N GLY A 174 -18.58 -11.85 -7.47
CA GLY A 174 -18.31 -13.25 -7.13
C GLY A 174 -17.55 -13.44 -5.83
N GLU A 175 -17.29 -14.72 -5.51
CA GLU A 175 -16.53 -15.14 -4.31
C GLU A 175 -15.08 -15.46 -4.68
N LEU A 176 -14.14 -15.11 -3.82
CA LEU A 176 -12.70 -15.39 -4.00
C LEU A 176 -12.47 -16.91 -4.12
N PRO A 177 -11.85 -17.39 -5.21
CA PRO A 177 -11.46 -18.79 -5.33
C PRO A 177 -10.40 -19.19 -4.29
N LEU A 178 -10.25 -20.50 -4.06
CA LEU A 178 -9.19 -21.03 -3.20
C LEU A 178 -7.81 -20.54 -3.65
N GLY A 179 -7.01 -20.05 -2.71
CA GLY A 179 -5.67 -19.54 -2.95
C GLY A 179 -5.59 -18.14 -3.54
N VAL A 180 -6.73 -17.51 -3.87
CA VAL A 180 -6.80 -16.13 -4.35
C VAL A 180 -7.03 -15.18 -3.20
N THR A 181 -6.26 -14.09 -3.17
CA THR A 181 -6.32 -13.05 -2.15
C THR A 181 -6.63 -11.68 -2.77
N ALA A 182 -6.80 -10.66 -1.93
CA ALA A 182 -6.92 -9.28 -2.38
C ALA A 182 -5.72 -8.81 -3.22
N LYS A 183 -4.51 -9.35 -2.94
CA LYS A 183 -3.31 -9.08 -3.73
C LYS A 183 -3.41 -9.62 -5.15
N ASP A 184 -3.90 -10.83 -5.31
CA ASP A 184 -4.11 -11.45 -6.63
C ASP A 184 -5.17 -10.68 -7.41
N MET A 185 -6.25 -10.27 -6.74
CA MET A 185 -7.32 -9.47 -7.33
C MET A 185 -6.79 -8.14 -7.88
N ILE A 186 -6.05 -7.37 -7.08
CA ILE A 186 -5.55 -6.06 -7.55
C ILE A 186 -4.46 -6.21 -8.62
N LEU A 187 -3.64 -7.26 -8.56
CA LEU A 187 -2.67 -7.55 -9.62
C LEU A 187 -3.40 -7.89 -10.94
N ALA A 188 -4.47 -8.70 -10.89
CA ALA A 188 -5.29 -8.99 -12.07
C ALA A 188 -5.96 -7.73 -12.64
N ILE A 189 -6.49 -6.85 -11.77
CA ILE A 189 -7.06 -5.55 -12.19
C ILE A 189 -6.00 -4.70 -12.91
N ILE A 190 -4.79 -4.59 -12.34
CA ILE A 190 -3.69 -3.82 -12.96
C ILE A 190 -3.25 -4.46 -14.29
N GLY A 191 -3.23 -5.78 -14.37
CA GLY A 191 -2.97 -6.51 -15.62
C GLY A 191 -3.99 -6.17 -16.72
N GLU A 192 -5.27 -6.03 -16.35
CA GLU A 192 -6.35 -5.69 -17.29
C GLU A 192 -6.31 -4.22 -17.75
N ILE A 193 -6.17 -3.27 -16.79
CA ILE A 193 -6.23 -1.84 -17.13
C ILE A 193 -4.88 -1.25 -17.54
N GLY A 194 -3.77 -1.92 -17.23
CA GLY A 194 -2.41 -1.41 -17.39
C GLY A 194 -2.03 -0.32 -16.39
N THR A 195 -0.76 0.07 -16.37
CA THR A 195 -0.22 1.10 -15.46
C THR A 195 -0.70 2.53 -15.75
N ALA A 196 -1.38 2.74 -16.86
CA ALA A 196 -1.91 4.04 -17.28
C ALA A 196 -3.45 4.08 -17.33
N GLY A 197 -4.15 2.96 -17.12
CA GLY A 197 -5.61 2.87 -17.30
C GLY A 197 -6.41 3.79 -16.38
N GLY A 198 -5.92 4.03 -15.17
CA GLY A 198 -6.54 4.94 -14.19
C GLY A 198 -6.03 6.38 -14.24
N THR A 199 -5.22 6.75 -15.23
CA THR A 199 -4.60 8.08 -15.28
C THR A 199 -5.65 9.21 -15.26
N GLY A 200 -5.50 10.13 -14.31
CA GLY A 200 -6.44 11.24 -14.11
C GLY A 200 -7.75 10.87 -13.44
N CYS A 201 -7.89 9.62 -12.97
CA CYS A 201 -9.08 9.13 -12.29
C CYS A 201 -8.90 8.95 -10.78
N ALA A 202 -10.01 9.02 -10.07
CA ALA A 202 -10.21 8.37 -8.77
C ALA A 202 -11.02 7.09 -9.03
N ILE A 203 -10.48 5.94 -8.62
CA ILE A 203 -11.15 4.64 -8.82
C ILE A 203 -12.02 4.33 -7.63
N GLU A 204 -13.31 4.07 -7.85
CA GLU A 204 -14.18 3.45 -6.86
C GLU A 204 -14.20 1.94 -7.10
N PHE A 205 -13.75 1.17 -6.11
CA PHE A 205 -13.84 -0.28 -6.13
C PHE A 205 -15.16 -0.71 -5.50
N ALA A 206 -15.93 -1.50 -6.22
CA ALA A 206 -17.25 -1.97 -5.83
C ALA A 206 -17.47 -3.43 -6.24
N GLY A 207 -18.66 -3.95 -5.96
CA GLY A 207 -19.03 -5.34 -6.26
C GLY A 207 -19.00 -6.23 -5.02
N GLU A 208 -19.49 -7.45 -5.19
CA GLU A 208 -19.63 -8.41 -4.09
C GLU A 208 -18.27 -8.83 -3.53
N ALA A 209 -17.30 -9.13 -4.40
CA ALA A 209 -15.95 -9.53 -3.99
C ALA A 209 -15.26 -8.45 -3.16
N ILE A 210 -15.43 -7.17 -3.51
CA ILE A 210 -14.85 -6.05 -2.75
C ILE A 210 -15.52 -5.89 -1.38
N ARG A 211 -16.85 -6.00 -1.31
CA ARG A 211 -17.57 -5.87 -0.02
C ARG A 211 -17.22 -6.98 0.95
N ASN A 212 -16.95 -8.18 0.45
CA ASN A 212 -16.62 -9.36 1.25
C ASN A 212 -15.15 -9.37 1.73
N LEU A 213 -14.30 -8.44 1.27
CA LEU A 213 -12.93 -8.30 1.78
C LEU A 213 -12.93 -7.80 3.23
N SER A 214 -11.96 -8.31 4.00
CA SER A 214 -11.52 -7.70 5.26
C SER A 214 -11.01 -6.27 5.02
N MET A 215 -10.85 -5.48 6.09
CA MET A 215 -10.23 -4.15 5.96
C MET A 215 -8.80 -4.24 5.44
N GLU A 216 -8.04 -5.25 5.84
CA GLU A 216 -6.70 -5.54 5.36
C GLU A 216 -6.68 -5.79 3.84
N GLY A 217 -7.61 -6.59 3.35
CA GLY A 217 -7.79 -6.83 1.91
C GLY A 217 -8.19 -5.56 1.14
N ARG A 218 -9.11 -4.75 1.69
CA ARG A 218 -9.51 -3.45 1.11
C ARG A 218 -8.32 -2.48 1.06
N MET A 219 -7.50 -2.44 2.11
CA MET A 219 -6.28 -1.63 2.13
C MET A 219 -5.27 -2.10 1.08
N THR A 220 -5.14 -3.40 0.85
CA THR A 220 -4.28 -3.95 -0.22
C THR A 220 -4.75 -3.49 -1.60
N VAL A 221 -6.04 -3.55 -1.88
CA VAL A 221 -6.62 -3.09 -3.15
C VAL A 221 -6.38 -1.59 -3.35
N CYS A 222 -6.75 -0.77 -2.37
CA CYS A 222 -6.56 0.68 -2.45
C CYS A 222 -5.08 1.10 -2.48
N ASN A 223 -4.19 0.37 -1.79
CA ASN A 223 -2.75 0.63 -1.80
C ASN A 223 -2.18 0.59 -3.22
N MET A 224 -2.54 -0.41 -4.00
CA MET A 224 -2.00 -0.61 -5.34
C MET A 224 -2.75 0.16 -6.44
N THR A 225 -3.72 1.00 -6.11
CA THR A 225 -4.45 1.84 -7.07
C THR A 225 -3.52 2.74 -7.88
N ILE A 226 -2.48 3.28 -7.24
CA ILE A 226 -1.48 4.14 -7.89
C ILE A 226 -0.69 3.38 -8.97
N GLU A 227 -0.55 2.05 -8.85
CA GLU A 227 0.12 1.21 -9.85
C GLU A 227 -0.70 1.05 -11.13
N GLY A 228 -2.01 1.26 -11.07
CA GLY A 228 -2.89 1.42 -12.22
C GLY A 228 -2.95 2.85 -12.77
N GLY A 229 -2.12 3.77 -12.26
CA GLY A 229 -2.02 5.16 -12.70
C GLY A 229 -3.07 6.11 -12.10
N ALA A 230 -3.95 5.64 -11.23
CA ALA A 230 -5.01 6.46 -10.66
C ALA A 230 -4.51 7.38 -9.51
N ARG A 231 -5.20 8.50 -9.31
CA ARG A 231 -4.89 9.47 -8.26
C ARG A 231 -5.26 8.97 -6.87
N ALA A 232 -6.39 8.29 -6.75
CA ALA A 232 -6.92 7.75 -5.50
C ALA A 232 -7.73 6.48 -5.78
N GLY A 233 -7.86 5.62 -4.77
CA GLY A 233 -8.76 4.48 -4.76
C GLY A 233 -9.73 4.63 -3.60
N LEU A 234 -10.99 4.29 -3.78
CA LEU A 234 -12.05 4.44 -2.79
C LEU A 234 -12.87 3.17 -2.68
N ILE A 235 -13.21 2.80 -1.46
CA ILE A 235 -14.23 1.78 -1.15
C ILE A 235 -15.24 2.43 -0.22
N ALA A 236 -16.53 2.29 -0.53
CA ALA A 236 -17.58 2.82 0.32
C ALA A 236 -17.53 2.19 1.72
N PRO A 237 -17.52 3.00 2.80
CA PRO A 237 -17.48 2.46 4.16
C PRO A 237 -18.78 1.73 4.50
N ASP A 238 -18.66 0.63 5.22
CA ASP A 238 -19.73 -0.23 5.68
C ASP A 238 -19.47 -0.74 7.10
N GLU A 239 -20.25 -1.71 7.57
CA GLU A 239 -20.12 -2.31 8.89
C GLU A 239 -18.72 -2.84 9.16
N THR A 240 -18.06 -3.45 8.17
CA THR A 240 -16.66 -3.93 8.30
C THR A 240 -15.71 -2.77 8.61
N THR A 241 -15.90 -1.63 7.94
CA THR A 241 -15.14 -0.39 8.22
C THR A 241 -15.42 0.14 9.62
N PHE A 242 -16.69 0.16 10.03
CA PHE A 242 -17.08 0.69 11.33
C PHE A 242 -16.56 -0.19 12.47
N GLU A 243 -16.65 -1.51 12.36
CA GLU A 243 -16.10 -2.43 13.35
C GLU A 243 -14.59 -2.31 13.49
N PHE A 244 -13.87 -2.16 12.38
CA PHE A 244 -12.42 -1.94 12.40
C PHE A 244 -12.03 -0.65 13.14
N LEU A 245 -12.77 0.44 12.97
CA LEU A 245 -12.50 1.73 13.59
C LEU A 245 -12.96 1.84 15.04
N LYS A 246 -13.92 1.01 15.46
CA LYS A 246 -14.53 1.08 16.78
C LYS A 246 -13.51 0.87 17.89
N GLY A 247 -13.44 1.84 18.81
CA GLY A 247 -12.57 1.76 19.98
C GLY A 247 -11.09 2.10 19.73
N ARG A 248 -10.69 2.39 18.51
CA ARG A 248 -9.30 2.83 18.23
C ARG A 248 -9.02 4.17 18.89
N THR A 249 -7.74 4.42 19.16
CA THR A 249 -7.28 5.54 19.99
C THR A 249 -7.78 6.90 19.51
N MET A 250 -7.73 7.15 18.21
CA MET A 250 -8.08 8.44 17.58
C MET A 250 -9.48 8.43 16.93
N SER A 251 -10.20 7.31 16.97
CA SER A 251 -11.59 7.24 16.51
C SER A 251 -12.53 8.02 17.43
N PRO A 252 -13.63 8.56 16.90
CA PRO A 252 -14.68 9.19 17.70
C PRO A 252 -15.18 8.25 18.80
N LYS A 253 -15.65 8.80 19.92
CA LYS A 253 -16.12 8.02 21.08
C LYS A 253 -17.48 8.49 21.55
N GLY A 254 -18.27 7.58 22.15
CA GLY A 254 -19.59 7.89 22.72
C GLY A 254 -20.54 8.50 21.69
N ALA A 255 -21.22 9.58 22.03
CA ALA A 255 -22.17 10.25 21.13
C ALA A 255 -21.55 10.74 19.81
N ALA A 256 -20.25 11.09 19.81
CA ALA A 256 -19.55 11.45 18.58
C ALA A 256 -19.36 10.24 17.65
N TRP A 257 -19.20 9.04 18.20
CA TRP A 257 -19.16 7.81 17.42
C TRP A 257 -20.49 7.53 16.72
N GLU A 258 -21.61 7.62 17.44
CA GLU A 258 -22.94 7.39 16.89
C GLU A 258 -23.28 8.41 15.76
N ALA A 259 -22.91 9.66 15.94
CA ALA A 259 -23.06 10.69 14.93
C ALA A 259 -22.19 10.41 13.71
N ALA A 260 -20.95 9.97 13.93
CA ALA A 260 -20.02 9.62 12.87
C ALA A 260 -20.52 8.43 12.04
N VAL A 261 -20.95 7.34 12.66
CA VAL A 261 -21.50 6.16 11.96
C VAL A 261 -22.75 6.55 11.16
N THR A 262 -23.63 7.40 11.72
CA THR A 262 -24.80 7.92 10.99
C THR A 262 -24.39 8.66 9.72
N TYR A 263 -23.39 9.52 9.79
CA TYR A 263 -22.84 10.22 8.62
C TYR A 263 -22.14 9.26 7.65
N TRP A 264 -21.26 8.41 8.14
CA TRP A 264 -20.49 7.47 7.34
C TRP A 264 -21.37 6.51 6.52
N SER A 265 -22.52 6.10 7.08
CA SER A 265 -23.50 5.26 6.37
C SER A 265 -24.12 5.93 5.15
N THR A 266 -24.00 7.26 5.01
CA THR A 266 -24.43 8.01 3.83
C THR A 266 -23.37 8.06 2.71
N LEU A 267 -22.13 7.69 3.02
CA LEU A 267 -20.98 7.75 2.12
C LEU A 267 -20.94 6.54 1.20
N LYS A 268 -21.85 6.52 0.25
CA LYS A 268 -21.90 5.54 -0.84
C LYS A 268 -22.36 6.26 -2.11
N THR A 269 -22.01 5.72 -3.25
CA THR A 269 -22.49 6.21 -4.54
C THR A 269 -24.00 6.09 -4.61
N ASP A 270 -24.68 7.14 -5.12
CA ASP A 270 -26.12 7.18 -5.29
C ASP A 270 -26.56 6.28 -6.44
N ASP A 271 -27.77 5.71 -6.32
CA ASP A 271 -28.38 4.97 -7.43
C ASP A 271 -28.54 5.90 -8.66
N GLY A 272 -28.00 5.45 -9.79
CA GLY A 272 -28.03 6.22 -11.04
C GLY A 272 -26.90 7.25 -11.20
N ALA A 273 -25.92 7.29 -10.31
CA ALA A 273 -24.70 8.04 -10.56
C ALA A 273 -23.93 7.46 -11.76
N SER A 274 -23.27 8.33 -12.51
CA SER A 274 -22.50 7.95 -13.69
C SER A 274 -20.99 8.01 -13.42
N TYR A 275 -20.26 7.13 -14.09
CA TYR A 275 -18.80 7.13 -14.11
C TYR A 275 -18.29 7.52 -15.50
N ASP A 276 -17.08 8.11 -15.56
CA ASP A 276 -16.42 8.43 -16.82
C ASP A 276 -15.91 7.18 -17.53
N SER A 277 -15.57 6.14 -16.76
CA SER A 277 -15.17 4.82 -17.26
C SER A 277 -15.51 3.72 -16.26
N GLU A 278 -15.76 2.51 -16.78
CA GLU A 278 -16.11 1.35 -15.96
C GLU A 278 -15.35 0.11 -16.43
N VAL A 279 -14.89 -0.69 -15.46
CA VAL A 279 -14.30 -2.03 -15.66
C VAL A 279 -15.04 -3.00 -14.78
N ILE A 280 -15.50 -4.11 -15.37
CA ILE A 280 -16.25 -5.15 -14.65
C ILE A 280 -15.52 -6.47 -14.78
N LEU A 281 -15.21 -7.10 -13.64
CA LEU A 281 -14.49 -8.36 -13.55
C LEU A 281 -15.30 -9.36 -12.72
N ASN A 282 -15.11 -10.65 -13.04
CA ASN A 282 -15.57 -11.73 -12.19
C ASN A 282 -14.37 -12.34 -11.46
N VAL A 283 -14.37 -12.32 -10.14
CA VAL A 283 -13.24 -12.86 -9.36
C VAL A 283 -13.08 -14.37 -9.53
N ALA A 284 -14.13 -15.09 -9.93
CA ALA A 284 -14.04 -16.53 -10.20
C ALA A 284 -13.08 -16.87 -11.35
N ASP A 285 -12.79 -15.92 -12.24
CA ASP A 285 -11.85 -16.10 -13.35
C ASP A 285 -10.39 -15.81 -12.92
N ILE A 286 -10.17 -15.29 -11.70
CA ILE A 286 -8.86 -14.98 -11.18
C ILE A 286 -8.27 -16.21 -10.46
N VAL A 287 -7.03 -16.53 -10.78
CA VAL A 287 -6.20 -17.49 -10.07
C VAL A 287 -5.01 -16.78 -9.42
N PRO A 288 -4.22 -17.43 -8.54
CA PRO A 288 -3.05 -16.79 -7.94
C PRO A 288 -2.14 -16.13 -8.98
N GLN A 289 -1.74 -14.88 -8.73
CA GLN A 289 -1.06 -14.00 -9.67
C GLN A 289 0.42 -13.82 -9.31
N VAL A 290 1.26 -13.63 -10.32
CA VAL A 290 2.67 -13.28 -10.15
C VAL A 290 3.13 -12.35 -11.26
N THR A 291 3.95 -11.35 -10.93
CA THR A 291 4.59 -10.53 -11.96
C THR A 291 5.83 -11.23 -12.51
N TRP A 292 5.95 -11.26 -13.84
CA TRP A 292 7.10 -11.85 -14.55
C TRP A 292 8.14 -10.80 -14.95
N GLY A 293 7.73 -9.54 -15.15
CA GLY A 293 8.56 -8.47 -15.66
C GLY A 293 8.91 -7.39 -14.64
N THR A 294 9.15 -6.18 -15.12
CA THR A 294 9.62 -5.02 -14.36
C THR A 294 8.54 -3.99 -14.06
N SER A 295 7.27 -4.36 -14.22
CA SER A 295 6.11 -3.51 -13.96
C SER A 295 5.00 -4.35 -13.31
N PRO A 296 4.15 -3.78 -12.44
CA PRO A 296 2.99 -4.49 -11.90
C PRO A 296 1.98 -4.96 -12.96
N GLU A 297 1.94 -4.32 -14.13
CA GLU A 297 1.12 -4.78 -15.27
C GLU A 297 1.69 -6.01 -15.98
N ASP A 298 2.99 -6.30 -15.80
CA ASP A 298 3.64 -7.51 -16.31
C ASP A 298 3.26 -8.71 -15.42
N VAL A 299 1.98 -9.00 -15.27
CA VAL A 299 1.40 -10.00 -14.37
C VAL A 299 0.73 -11.11 -15.17
N LEU A 300 0.80 -12.32 -14.63
CA LEU A 300 0.16 -13.51 -15.18
C LEU A 300 -0.32 -14.45 -14.08
N PRO A 301 -1.30 -15.33 -14.38
CA PRO A 301 -1.56 -16.50 -13.56
C PRO A 301 -0.29 -17.32 -13.32
N ILE A 302 -0.09 -17.79 -12.08
CA ILE A 302 1.08 -18.63 -11.71
C ILE A 302 1.24 -19.87 -12.59
N THR A 303 0.14 -20.36 -13.15
CA THR A 303 0.11 -21.51 -14.08
C THR A 303 0.57 -21.16 -15.49
N GLY A 304 0.87 -19.89 -15.76
CA GLY A 304 1.32 -19.41 -17.07
C GLY A 304 2.81 -19.60 -17.31
N ASN A 305 3.23 -19.15 -18.50
CA ASN A 305 4.63 -19.13 -18.89
C ASN A 305 5.09 -17.71 -19.15
N VAL A 306 6.38 -17.45 -19.00
CA VAL A 306 7.03 -16.19 -19.39
C VAL A 306 6.67 -15.88 -20.84
N PRO A 307 6.12 -14.69 -21.16
CA PRO A 307 5.63 -14.36 -22.50
C PRO A 307 6.76 -14.33 -23.53
N ASP A 308 6.42 -14.68 -24.78
CA ASP A 308 7.34 -14.58 -25.91
C ASP A 308 7.15 -13.24 -26.62
N PRO A 309 8.14 -12.32 -26.61
CA PRO A 309 8.06 -11.06 -27.32
C PRO A 309 7.80 -11.20 -28.83
N ALA A 310 8.15 -12.35 -29.43
CA ALA A 310 7.87 -12.59 -30.84
C ALA A 310 6.37 -12.72 -31.17
N GLN A 311 5.53 -12.95 -30.15
CA GLN A 311 4.07 -13.04 -30.30
C GLN A 311 3.38 -11.69 -30.10
N GLU A 312 4.10 -10.65 -29.64
CA GLU A 312 3.54 -9.32 -29.41
C GLU A 312 3.55 -8.51 -30.72
N GLU A 313 2.41 -8.03 -31.14
CA GLU A 313 2.24 -7.27 -32.38
C GLU A 313 2.67 -5.80 -32.25
N ASP A 314 2.41 -5.19 -31.07
CA ASP A 314 2.81 -3.80 -30.80
C ASP A 314 4.32 -3.70 -30.59
N GLU A 315 4.99 -2.89 -31.40
CA GLU A 315 6.45 -2.76 -31.39
C GLU A 315 6.98 -2.15 -30.07
N ASN A 316 6.23 -1.23 -29.46
CA ASN A 316 6.63 -0.60 -28.19
C ASN A 316 6.50 -1.61 -27.05
N ARG A 317 5.39 -2.34 -26.99
CA ARG A 317 5.16 -3.42 -26.03
C ARG A 317 6.22 -4.52 -26.19
N ARG A 318 6.48 -4.95 -27.40
CA ARG A 318 7.52 -5.95 -27.69
C ARG A 318 8.89 -5.50 -27.19
N THR A 319 9.28 -4.24 -27.47
CA THR A 319 10.55 -3.67 -27.00
C THR A 319 10.62 -3.64 -25.48
N LYS A 320 9.53 -3.24 -24.81
CA LYS A 320 9.42 -3.27 -23.34
C LYS A 320 9.57 -4.68 -22.78
N MET A 321 8.91 -5.67 -23.41
CA MET A 321 9.02 -7.08 -23.00
C MET A 321 10.43 -7.62 -23.12
N ILE A 322 11.12 -7.33 -24.22
CA ILE A 322 12.54 -7.75 -24.43
C ILE A 322 13.40 -7.18 -23.30
N ARG A 323 13.28 -5.88 -23.01
CA ARG A 323 14.03 -5.24 -21.92
C ARG A 323 13.71 -5.84 -20.56
N SER A 324 12.42 -6.12 -20.27
CA SER A 324 12.01 -6.76 -19.02
C SER A 324 12.59 -8.15 -18.86
N LEU A 325 12.58 -8.97 -19.93
CA LEU A 325 13.17 -10.31 -19.93
C LEU A 325 14.69 -10.26 -19.70
N GLU A 326 15.37 -9.36 -20.36
CA GLU A 326 16.82 -9.16 -20.20
C GLU A 326 17.16 -8.77 -18.76
N TYR A 327 16.48 -7.77 -18.20
CA TYR A 327 16.70 -7.34 -16.82
C TYR A 327 16.37 -8.46 -15.81
N MET A 328 15.22 -9.10 -15.99
CA MET A 328 14.78 -10.20 -15.12
C MET A 328 15.58 -11.48 -15.35
N GLY A 329 16.38 -11.58 -16.44
CA GLY A 329 17.15 -12.77 -16.79
C GLY A 329 16.24 -13.99 -16.94
N LEU A 330 15.17 -13.84 -17.71
CA LEU A 330 14.19 -14.88 -17.99
C LEU A 330 14.18 -15.20 -19.47
N GLU A 331 13.91 -16.46 -19.79
CA GLU A 331 13.72 -16.93 -21.14
C GLU A 331 12.23 -17.09 -21.47
N ALA A 332 11.83 -16.65 -22.66
CA ALA A 332 10.47 -16.81 -23.14
C ALA A 332 10.03 -18.28 -23.12
N GLY A 333 8.78 -18.51 -22.71
CA GLY A 333 8.22 -19.85 -22.63
C GLY A 333 8.54 -20.62 -21.34
N THR A 334 9.42 -20.10 -20.46
CA THR A 334 9.70 -20.71 -19.16
C THR A 334 8.45 -20.74 -18.30
N PRO A 335 8.03 -21.90 -17.75
CA PRO A 335 6.94 -21.95 -16.76
C PRO A 335 7.26 -21.05 -15.56
N LEU A 336 6.29 -20.25 -15.11
CA LEU A 336 6.50 -19.36 -13.96
C LEU A 336 6.88 -20.13 -12.70
N THR A 337 6.37 -21.33 -12.53
CA THR A 337 6.69 -22.25 -11.43
C THR A 337 8.14 -22.80 -11.44
N GLU A 338 8.88 -22.66 -12.53
CA GLU A 338 10.29 -23.06 -12.61
C GLU A 338 11.26 -21.91 -12.24
N ILE A 339 10.74 -20.70 -12.02
CA ILE A 339 11.56 -19.51 -11.69
C ILE A 339 12.06 -19.65 -10.25
N LYS A 340 13.35 -19.90 -10.10
CA LYS A 340 14.03 -19.99 -8.81
C LYS A 340 14.16 -18.61 -8.16
N ILE A 341 14.02 -18.58 -6.83
CA ILE A 341 14.27 -17.38 -6.01
C ILE A 341 15.41 -17.65 -5.01
N ASN A 342 16.05 -16.60 -4.54
CA ASN A 342 17.05 -16.66 -3.48
C ASN A 342 16.75 -15.65 -2.35
N ARG A 343 15.72 -14.85 -2.52
CA ARG A 343 15.18 -13.94 -1.51
C ARG A 343 13.67 -14.08 -1.41
N MET A 344 13.13 -13.85 -0.23
CA MET A 344 11.71 -13.67 -0.01
C MET A 344 11.47 -12.52 0.94
N PHE A 345 10.45 -11.72 0.67
CA PHE A 345 10.06 -10.58 1.50
C PHE A 345 8.55 -10.55 1.73
N ILE A 346 8.16 -10.66 2.99
CA ILE A 346 6.82 -10.34 3.48
C ILE A 346 6.91 -9.05 4.28
N GLY A 347 6.20 -8.01 3.85
CA GLY A 347 6.29 -6.67 4.41
C GLY A 347 5.61 -5.64 3.52
N SER A 348 6.01 -4.37 3.64
CA SER A 348 5.44 -3.24 2.90
C SER A 348 4.08 -2.77 3.43
N CYS A 349 3.71 -1.53 3.11
CA CYS A 349 2.36 -1.02 3.39
C CYS A 349 1.24 -1.81 2.70
N THR A 350 1.58 -2.64 1.71
CA THR A 350 0.63 -3.50 1.00
C THR A 350 0.22 -4.69 1.85
N ASN A 351 1.19 -5.48 2.34
CA ASN A 351 0.94 -6.76 3.01
C ASN A 351 1.90 -7.01 4.19
N SER A 352 1.67 -6.31 5.28
CA SER A 352 2.42 -6.45 6.54
C SER A 352 1.52 -6.41 7.77
N ARG A 353 0.22 -6.57 7.57
CA ARG A 353 -0.79 -6.56 8.62
C ARG A 353 -0.95 -7.95 9.22
N LEU A 354 -1.63 -8.03 10.35
CA LEU A 354 -1.75 -9.29 11.10
C LEU A 354 -2.39 -10.41 10.29
N GLU A 355 -3.38 -10.11 9.45
CA GLU A 355 -4.02 -11.08 8.54
C GLU A 355 -3.02 -11.64 7.51
N ASP A 356 -2.18 -10.76 6.95
CA ASP A 356 -1.14 -11.16 6.00
C ASP A 356 -0.12 -12.12 6.64
N LEU A 357 0.29 -11.79 7.89
CA LEU A 357 1.22 -12.62 8.65
C LEU A 357 0.61 -13.97 9.01
N ARG A 358 -0.66 -14.01 9.40
CA ARG A 358 -1.39 -15.26 9.67
C ARG A 358 -1.46 -16.15 8.43
N ALA A 359 -1.83 -15.57 7.28
CA ALA A 359 -1.91 -16.32 6.02
C ALA A 359 -0.55 -16.94 5.62
N ALA A 360 0.52 -16.19 5.77
CA ALA A 360 1.87 -16.69 5.49
C ALA A 360 2.33 -17.74 6.52
N ALA A 361 2.01 -17.54 7.82
CA ALA A 361 2.37 -18.45 8.89
C ALA A 361 1.67 -19.83 8.73
N GLU A 362 0.43 -19.88 8.27
CA GLU A 362 -0.25 -21.15 7.99
C GLU A 362 0.50 -21.97 6.95
N VAL A 363 1.09 -21.30 5.95
CA VAL A 363 1.92 -21.97 4.92
C VAL A 363 3.27 -22.38 5.51
N ALA A 364 3.88 -21.57 6.36
CA ALA A 364 5.21 -21.84 6.95
C ALA A 364 5.19 -22.93 8.03
N LYS A 365 4.04 -23.15 8.67
CA LYS A 365 3.90 -24.03 9.84
C LYS A 365 4.34 -25.46 9.57
N GLY A 366 5.32 -25.92 10.32
CA GLY A 366 5.86 -27.29 10.22
C GLY A 366 6.75 -27.56 9.02
N ARG A 367 7.03 -26.53 8.21
CA ARG A 367 7.90 -26.61 7.03
C ARG A 367 9.22 -25.85 7.27
N LYS A 368 10.10 -25.89 6.29
CA LYS A 368 11.39 -25.19 6.32
C LYS A 368 11.61 -24.39 5.06
N VAL A 369 12.18 -23.19 5.22
CA VAL A 369 12.71 -22.40 4.12
C VAL A 369 13.80 -23.19 3.40
N ALA A 370 13.80 -23.16 2.06
CA ALA A 370 14.84 -23.80 1.25
C ALA A 370 16.24 -23.20 1.57
N ASP A 371 17.26 -24.03 1.65
CA ASP A 371 18.63 -23.61 1.98
C ASP A 371 19.19 -22.52 1.06
N THR A 372 18.61 -22.35 -0.11
CA THR A 372 19.01 -21.35 -1.12
C THR A 372 18.32 -20.01 -0.95
N VAL A 373 17.37 -19.87 -0.01
CA VAL A 373 16.52 -18.68 0.15
C VAL A 373 16.78 -18.02 1.49
N ASN A 374 17.00 -16.71 1.48
CA ASN A 374 16.95 -15.87 2.66
C ASN A 374 15.56 -15.19 2.70
N ALA A 375 14.79 -15.47 3.74
CA ALA A 375 13.39 -15.10 3.86
C ALA A 375 13.15 -14.12 5.00
N LEU A 376 12.67 -12.90 4.69
CA LEU A 376 12.42 -11.83 5.64
C LEU A 376 10.93 -11.63 5.88
N VAL A 377 10.53 -11.53 7.14
CA VAL A 377 9.16 -11.15 7.56
C VAL A 377 9.24 -9.90 8.42
N VAL A 378 8.60 -8.84 7.94
CA VAL A 378 8.64 -7.50 8.54
C VAL A 378 7.23 -7.04 8.88
N PRO A 379 6.83 -7.00 10.16
CA PRO A 379 5.54 -6.45 10.58
C PRO A 379 5.37 -4.98 10.21
N GLY A 380 4.13 -4.56 9.95
CA GLY A 380 3.83 -3.20 9.51
C GLY A 380 3.93 -2.15 10.60
N SER A 381 3.76 -2.54 11.86
CA SER A 381 3.91 -1.69 13.04
C SER A 381 4.38 -2.49 14.24
N GLY A 382 4.86 -1.81 15.27
CA GLY A 382 5.23 -2.44 16.54
C GLY A 382 4.03 -3.10 17.22
N LEU A 383 2.82 -2.53 17.10
CA LEU A 383 1.60 -3.13 17.64
C LEU A 383 1.22 -4.42 16.89
N ILE A 384 1.35 -4.45 15.56
CA ILE A 384 1.15 -5.68 14.78
C ILE A 384 2.19 -6.73 15.19
N LYS A 385 3.45 -6.32 15.37
CA LYS A 385 4.52 -7.22 15.83
C LYS A 385 4.17 -7.83 17.19
N GLU A 386 3.75 -7.01 18.15
CA GLU A 386 3.35 -7.48 19.48
C GLU A 386 2.17 -8.47 19.40
N LEU A 387 1.13 -8.17 18.62
CA LEU A 387 0.00 -9.07 18.43
C LEU A 387 0.40 -10.39 17.76
N ALA A 388 1.26 -10.34 16.74
CA ALA A 388 1.77 -11.53 16.07
C ALA A 388 2.59 -12.40 17.02
N GLU A 389 3.41 -11.81 17.88
CA GLU A 389 4.20 -12.51 18.92
C GLU A 389 3.28 -13.12 20.01
N GLN A 390 2.22 -12.42 20.41
CA GLN A 390 1.21 -12.97 21.34
C GLN A 390 0.48 -14.20 20.76
N GLU A 391 0.29 -14.24 19.44
CA GLU A 391 -0.26 -15.40 18.73
C GLU A 391 0.79 -16.50 18.44
N GLY A 392 2.06 -16.22 18.67
CA GLY A 392 3.17 -17.14 18.42
C GLY A 392 3.57 -17.26 16.95
N LEU A 393 3.18 -16.31 16.09
CA LEU A 393 3.53 -16.30 14.67
C LEU A 393 5.03 -16.12 14.46
N ASP A 394 5.70 -15.34 15.32
CA ASP A 394 7.16 -15.18 15.35
C ASP A 394 7.89 -16.52 15.47
N LYS A 395 7.37 -17.43 16.33
CA LYS A 395 7.91 -18.79 16.51
C LYS A 395 7.68 -19.66 15.30
N VAL A 396 6.48 -19.58 14.68
CA VAL A 396 6.20 -20.32 13.44
C VAL A 396 7.20 -19.93 12.36
N PHE A 397 7.43 -18.63 12.17
CA PHE A 397 8.38 -18.12 11.17
C PHE A 397 9.83 -18.50 11.51
N THR A 398 10.30 -18.25 12.72
CA THR A 398 11.68 -18.54 13.12
C THR A 398 11.96 -20.04 13.12
N ASP A 399 11.03 -20.87 13.58
CA ASP A 399 11.14 -22.32 13.51
C ASP A 399 11.22 -22.83 12.06
N ALA A 400 10.54 -22.18 11.13
CA ALA A 400 10.62 -22.49 9.71
C ALA A 400 11.89 -21.94 9.02
N GLY A 401 12.66 -21.06 9.69
CA GLY A 401 13.90 -20.49 9.16
C GLY A 401 13.75 -19.11 8.49
N PHE A 402 12.61 -18.44 8.70
CA PHE A 402 12.43 -17.04 8.32
C PHE A 402 13.10 -16.10 9.34
N GLU A 403 13.57 -14.96 8.89
CA GLU A 403 14.06 -13.89 9.73
C GLU A 403 12.91 -12.99 10.19
N TRP A 404 12.60 -13.00 11.49
CA TRP A 404 11.62 -12.12 12.10
C TRP A 404 12.26 -10.77 12.42
N ARG A 405 11.67 -9.69 11.90
CA ARG A 405 12.27 -8.36 11.90
C ARG A 405 11.49 -7.35 12.74
N GLU A 406 12.09 -6.19 12.98
CA GLU A 406 11.41 -5.02 13.54
C GLU A 406 10.55 -4.33 12.48
N ALA A 407 9.51 -3.60 12.94
CA ALA A 407 8.54 -2.95 12.05
C ALA A 407 9.15 -1.82 11.21
N GLY A 408 8.79 -1.72 9.92
CA GLY A 408 9.24 -0.66 9.01
C GLY A 408 9.05 -1.03 7.55
N CYS A 409 9.42 -0.13 6.65
CA CYS A 409 9.31 -0.33 5.20
C CYS A 409 10.29 -1.37 4.64
N SER A 410 11.46 -1.55 5.28
CA SER A 410 12.45 -2.60 4.91
C SER A 410 12.79 -2.61 3.41
N MET A 411 12.76 -3.78 2.78
CA MET A 411 13.05 -3.96 1.36
C MET A 411 12.05 -3.29 0.41
N CYS A 412 10.91 -2.78 0.87
CA CYS A 412 9.92 -2.19 -0.04
C CYS A 412 10.50 -1.05 -0.89
N LEU A 413 11.37 -0.23 -0.31
CA LEU A 413 12.04 0.90 -0.98
C LEU A 413 13.58 0.78 -0.95
N ALA A 414 14.12 -0.16 -0.16
CA ALA A 414 15.56 -0.39 0.01
C ALA A 414 16.35 0.86 0.47
N MET A 415 15.75 1.72 1.30
CA MET A 415 16.39 2.90 1.88
C MET A 415 17.17 2.60 3.16
N ASN A 416 17.10 1.36 3.64
CA ASN A 416 17.84 0.86 4.79
C ASN A 416 18.80 -0.28 4.37
N ALA A 417 19.29 -1.07 5.33
CA ALA A 417 20.20 -2.18 5.06
C ALA A 417 19.55 -3.37 4.33
N ASP A 418 18.22 -3.48 4.39
CA ASP A 418 17.47 -4.56 3.76
C ASP A 418 17.30 -4.27 2.26
N LYS A 419 18.14 -4.88 1.44
CA LYS A 419 18.11 -4.71 -0.03
C LYS A 419 18.64 -5.94 -0.74
N LEU A 420 18.23 -6.08 -2.00
CA LEU A 420 18.75 -7.09 -2.91
C LEU A 420 20.14 -6.70 -3.41
N ALA A 421 21.01 -7.68 -3.50
CA ALA A 421 22.24 -7.56 -4.28
C ALA A 421 21.95 -7.71 -5.78
N PRO A 422 22.84 -7.21 -6.66
CA PRO A 422 22.69 -7.37 -8.11
C PRO A 422 22.51 -8.83 -8.50
N GLY A 423 21.46 -9.12 -9.28
CA GLY A 423 21.14 -10.46 -9.75
C GLY A 423 20.33 -11.32 -8.76
N GLU A 424 20.17 -10.92 -7.50
CA GLU A 424 19.27 -11.61 -6.58
C GLU A 424 17.81 -11.47 -7.04
N ARG A 425 17.04 -12.51 -6.82
CA ARG A 425 15.63 -12.63 -7.21
C ARG A 425 14.73 -12.86 -6.01
N SER A 426 13.75 -12.00 -5.84
CA SER A 426 12.82 -12.03 -4.71
C SER A 426 11.39 -12.37 -5.13
N ALA A 427 10.74 -13.25 -4.36
CA ALA A 427 9.28 -13.27 -4.25
C ALA A 427 8.89 -12.29 -3.14
N SER A 428 8.03 -11.31 -3.45
CA SER A 428 7.81 -10.16 -2.57
C SER A 428 6.34 -9.76 -2.49
N THR A 429 5.88 -9.41 -1.29
CA THR A 429 4.54 -8.83 -1.08
C THR A 429 4.51 -7.32 -1.25
N SER A 430 5.61 -6.72 -1.70
CA SER A 430 5.69 -5.29 -2.02
C SER A 430 4.67 -4.88 -3.10
N ASN A 431 4.57 -3.60 -3.37
CA ASN A 431 3.62 -3.04 -4.35
C ASN A 431 4.25 -2.72 -5.69
N ARG A 432 5.58 -2.57 -5.76
CA ARG A 432 6.33 -2.20 -6.96
C ARG A 432 7.51 -3.13 -7.21
N ASN A 433 7.79 -3.38 -8.48
CA ASN A 433 8.88 -4.25 -8.94
C ASN A 433 9.69 -3.67 -10.11
N PHE A 434 9.67 -2.34 -10.30
CA PHE A 434 10.50 -1.73 -11.35
C PHE A 434 12.00 -1.93 -11.07
N GLU A 435 12.81 -1.76 -12.10
CA GLU A 435 14.27 -1.95 -12.06
C GLU A 435 14.92 -1.23 -10.88
N GLY A 436 15.61 -1.95 -10.02
CA GLY A 436 16.31 -1.42 -8.85
C GLY A 436 15.44 -1.08 -7.63
N ARG A 437 14.12 -1.32 -7.65
CA ARG A 437 13.22 -0.94 -6.54
C ARG A 437 13.63 -1.52 -5.19
N GLN A 438 14.00 -2.79 -5.14
CA GLN A 438 14.45 -3.45 -3.91
C GLN A 438 15.98 -3.55 -3.79
N GLY A 439 16.70 -2.80 -4.60
CA GLY A 439 18.16 -2.75 -4.65
C GLY A 439 18.68 -2.74 -6.10
N PRO A 440 19.80 -2.06 -6.39
CA PRO A 440 20.35 -1.98 -7.76
C PRO A 440 20.60 -3.36 -8.36
N GLY A 441 19.99 -3.64 -9.53
CA GLY A 441 20.10 -4.93 -10.22
C GLY A 441 19.32 -6.08 -9.57
N GLY A 442 18.53 -5.79 -8.54
CA GLY A 442 17.62 -6.76 -7.89
C GLY A 442 16.40 -7.05 -8.77
N ARG A 443 15.92 -8.28 -8.75
CA ARG A 443 14.81 -8.79 -9.55
C ARG A 443 13.65 -9.17 -8.64
N THR A 444 12.48 -8.55 -8.83
CA THR A 444 11.35 -8.72 -7.91
C THR A 444 10.13 -9.25 -8.62
N HIS A 445 9.55 -10.32 -8.08
CA HIS A 445 8.23 -10.84 -8.46
C HIS A 445 7.23 -10.50 -7.37
N LEU A 446 6.15 -9.80 -7.71
CA LEU A 446 5.07 -9.49 -6.78
C LEU A 446 4.14 -10.69 -6.66
N VAL A 447 3.86 -11.07 -5.42
CA VAL A 447 3.00 -12.22 -5.07
C VAL A 447 2.20 -11.91 -3.79
N SER A 448 1.20 -12.75 -3.49
CA SER A 448 0.48 -12.68 -2.22
C SER A 448 1.33 -13.20 -1.04
N PRO A 449 0.99 -12.88 0.22
CA PRO A 449 1.72 -13.36 1.42
C PRO A 449 1.87 -14.88 1.48
N ALA A 450 0.79 -15.60 1.19
CA ALA A 450 0.80 -17.07 1.18
C ALA A 450 1.73 -17.61 0.09
N MET A 451 1.67 -17.05 -1.14
CA MET A 451 2.58 -17.44 -2.23
C MET A 451 4.03 -17.06 -1.93
N ALA A 452 4.30 -15.96 -1.25
CA ALA A 452 5.66 -15.59 -0.83
C ALA A 452 6.25 -16.64 0.13
N ALA A 453 5.47 -17.02 1.15
CA ALA A 453 5.88 -18.08 2.09
C ALA A 453 6.09 -19.40 1.39
N ALA A 454 5.18 -19.79 0.48
CA ALA A 454 5.25 -20.98 -0.34
C ALA A 454 6.52 -20.99 -1.20
N ALA A 455 6.83 -19.90 -1.87
CA ALA A 455 8.02 -19.76 -2.68
C ALA A 455 9.31 -19.85 -1.86
N ALA A 456 9.33 -19.31 -0.63
CA ALA A 456 10.47 -19.45 0.27
C ALA A 456 10.77 -20.91 0.65
N ILE A 457 9.71 -21.70 0.87
CA ILE A 457 9.81 -23.12 1.21
C ILE A 457 10.27 -23.92 -0.01
N ALA A 458 9.70 -23.68 -1.17
CA ALA A 458 10.00 -24.40 -2.40
C ALA A 458 11.35 -24.02 -3.03
N GLY A 459 11.85 -22.78 -2.79
CA GLY A 459 13.02 -22.23 -3.47
C GLY A 459 12.75 -21.70 -4.88
N HIS A 460 11.51 -21.70 -5.31
CA HIS A 460 11.03 -21.22 -6.61
C HIS A 460 9.59 -20.71 -6.48
N LEU A 461 9.10 -20.00 -7.48
CA LEU A 461 7.68 -19.61 -7.54
C LEU A 461 6.82 -20.87 -7.63
N VAL A 462 5.71 -20.92 -6.89
CA VAL A 462 4.86 -22.09 -6.78
C VAL A 462 3.40 -21.67 -6.63
N ASP A 463 2.50 -22.49 -7.16
CA ASP A 463 1.07 -22.30 -6.92
C ASP A 463 0.73 -22.72 -5.48
N ILE A 464 0.16 -21.79 -4.71
CA ILE A 464 -0.21 -22.08 -3.32
C ILE A 464 -1.21 -23.24 -3.19
N ARG A 465 -1.96 -23.52 -4.24
CA ARG A 465 -2.94 -24.61 -4.28
C ARG A 465 -2.29 -26.01 -4.40
N ASP A 466 -1.03 -26.06 -4.79
CA ASP A 466 -0.23 -27.28 -4.99
C ASP A 466 0.71 -27.59 -3.80
N ILE A 467 0.66 -26.79 -2.73
CA ILE A 467 1.46 -27.05 -1.52
C ILE A 467 0.68 -27.95 -0.57
N ASP A 468 1.17 -29.20 -0.44
CA ASP A 468 0.68 -30.22 0.50
C ASP A 468 0.98 -29.89 1.97
#